data_e7b112dbef331bae1b22df068a4e6e78
#
_entry.id   e7b112dbef331bae1b22df068a4e6e78
#
_cell.length_a   1.000
_cell.length_b   1.000
_cell.length_c   1.000
_cell.angle_alpha   90.00
_cell.angle_beta   90.00
_cell.angle_gamma   90.00
#
_symmetry.space_group_name_H-M   'P 1'
#
loop_
_entity.id
_entity.type
_entity.pdbx_description
1 polymer ?
#
loop_
_entity_poly.entity_id
_entity_poly.type
_entity_poly.pdbx_seq_one_letter_code
_entity_poly.pdbx_strand_id
1 'polypeptide(L)'
;MAQIRNKKLSDLGLAALDGEDIQVMGLASDSRSVKKGYLFAALNGQNVHGVKYVNQAVDAGAIAILTDKEGYKLKGEYLRQKTLAVIVVEDSRQTLSYAAALWFESQPGTMIAVTGTNGKTSVASFTRQIWEELGFKAVNIGTNGVQGVVTRFVSQTTPDPIILHGILSELCQFGVTHAAVEASSHGLDQRRLDGVGLMAAGFTNLSQDHLDYHIDLDTYFSVKMNLFIRVLMHGGTAVINMDDVWGEKVRSITKDRGIRSFTIGKKMDCDLRLLNQKFVTNGQDLRFSYEGKEYQVRLELIGGFQGSNVLMAAGLAIASGCNALKVFGCLSRIKTVSGRMELVTCRKNGGAIFVDYAHTPDAIEVALKAIRLHALGRVLIVFGSGGDRDKTKRISMGAAAQKWADKVFITDDNPRSEDPYEIRSMVKLGAPKAFEVPDRAEAILRAISELANGDVLLIAGKGHETGQIIGDDVLPFNDSEQASISVAVLDGII
;
A
#
# COMPACT_ATOMS: atom_id res chain seq x y z
N MET A 1 -25.13 -6.35 18.26
CA MET A 1 -25.03 -7.83 18.22
C MET A 1 -24.72 -8.22 16.78
N ALA A 2 -23.61 -8.91 16.53
CA ALA A 2 -23.33 -9.43 15.19
C ALA A 2 -24.43 -10.42 14.84
N GLN A 3 -25.14 -10.20 13.75
CA GLN A 3 -26.10 -11.14 13.20
C GLN A 3 -25.37 -12.47 12.96
N ILE A 4 -25.84 -13.56 13.56
CA ILE A 4 -25.32 -14.90 13.25
C ILE A 4 -25.68 -15.17 11.79
N ARG A 5 -24.69 -15.07 10.91
CA ARG A 5 -24.86 -15.39 9.49
C ARG A 5 -24.63 -16.88 9.34
N ASN A 6 -25.60 -17.57 8.75
CA ASN A 6 -25.47 -18.95 8.31
C ASN A 6 -25.71 -19.00 6.82
N LYS A 7 -24.82 -19.64 6.06
CA LYS A 7 -24.96 -19.81 4.62
C LYS A 7 -24.68 -21.24 4.20
N LYS A 8 -25.40 -21.74 3.22
CA LYS A 8 -25.09 -23.00 2.57
C LYS A 8 -23.84 -22.88 1.72
N LEU A 9 -23.16 -23.98 1.45
CA LEU A 9 -22.00 -24.00 0.55
C LEU A 9 -22.40 -23.48 -0.84
N SER A 10 -23.57 -23.86 -1.35
CA SER A 10 -24.08 -23.38 -2.63
C SER A 10 -24.30 -21.87 -2.69
N ASP A 11 -24.70 -21.22 -1.59
CA ASP A 11 -24.82 -19.75 -1.48
C ASP A 11 -23.46 -19.04 -1.59
N LEU A 12 -22.37 -19.77 -1.33
CA LEU A 12 -20.99 -19.31 -1.41
C LEU A 12 -20.31 -19.70 -2.74
N GLY A 13 -21.05 -20.30 -3.67
CA GLY A 13 -20.52 -20.83 -4.92
C GLY A 13 -19.62 -22.05 -4.73
N LEU A 14 -19.79 -22.80 -3.64
CA LEU A 14 -18.99 -23.96 -3.27
C LEU A 14 -19.78 -25.26 -3.42
N ALA A 15 -19.09 -26.35 -3.79
CA ALA A 15 -19.65 -27.69 -3.85
C ALA A 15 -18.72 -28.68 -3.18
N ALA A 16 -19.24 -29.46 -2.25
CA ALA A 16 -18.51 -30.54 -1.59
C ALA A 16 -18.37 -31.75 -2.52
N LEU A 17 -17.32 -32.54 -2.34
CA LEU A 17 -17.04 -33.76 -3.15
C LEU A 17 -18.11 -34.84 -3.00
N ASP A 18 -18.77 -34.93 -1.84
CA ASP A 18 -19.87 -35.86 -1.56
C ASP A 18 -21.24 -35.34 -2.01
N GLY A 19 -21.30 -34.10 -2.49
CA GLY A 19 -22.52 -33.43 -2.93
C GLY A 19 -23.37 -32.87 -1.78
N GLU A 20 -22.94 -32.96 -0.52
CA GLU A 20 -23.64 -32.36 0.61
C GLU A 20 -23.59 -30.82 0.59
N ASP A 21 -24.74 -30.19 0.73
CA ASP A 21 -24.87 -28.72 0.78
C ASP A 21 -25.11 -28.25 2.22
N ILE A 22 -24.08 -28.41 3.04
CA ILE A 22 -24.14 -28.08 4.48
C ILE A 22 -24.15 -26.56 4.70
N GLN A 23 -24.66 -26.17 5.87
CA GLN A 23 -24.71 -24.78 6.31
C GLN A 23 -23.49 -24.46 7.21
N VAL A 24 -22.67 -23.47 6.81
CA VAL A 24 -21.53 -22.99 7.57
C VAL A 24 -21.89 -21.71 8.34
N MET A 25 -21.18 -21.49 9.48
CA MET A 25 -21.40 -20.36 10.39
C MET A 25 -20.29 -19.30 10.31
N GLY A 26 -19.28 -19.50 9.47
CA GLY A 26 -18.17 -18.59 9.28
C GLY A 26 -17.10 -19.14 8.35
N LEU A 27 -16.18 -18.28 7.95
CA LEU A 27 -15.01 -18.59 7.13
C LEU A 27 -13.75 -18.29 7.93
N ALA A 28 -12.72 -19.12 7.77
CA ALA A 28 -11.39 -18.89 8.34
C ALA A 28 -10.30 -19.36 7.38
N SER A 29 -9.22 -18.59 7.25
CA SER A 29 -7.97 -18.94 6.55
C SER A 29 -6.81 -19.24 7.51
N ASP A 30 -7.00 -18.97 8.81
CA ASP A 30 -6.08 -19.31 9.90
C ASP A 30 -6.77 -20.31 10.84
N SER A 31 -6.11 -21.47 11.08
CA SER A 31 -6.65 -22.53 11.94
C SER A 31 -6.92 -22.08 13.39
N ARG A 32 -6.18 -21.07 13.86
CA ARG A 32 -6.35 -20.47 15.20
C ARG A 32 -7.64 -19.62 15.31
N SER A 33 -8.17 -19.17 14.18
CA SER A 33 -9.40 -18.37 14.11
C SER A 33 -10.66 -19.20 13.86
N VAL A 34 -10.51 -20.52 13.67
CA VAL A 34 -11.63 -21.44 13.44
C VAL A 34 -12.50 -21.53 14.70
N LYS A 35 -13.82 -21.53 14.49
CA LYS A 35 -14.84 -21.79 15.52
C LYS A 35 -15.78 -22.90 15.05
N LYS A 36 -16.58 -23.42 15.97
CA LYS A 36 -17.56 -24.47 15.66
C LYS A 36 -18.48 -24.05 14.50
N GLY A 37 -18.62 -24.91 13.51
CA GLY A 37 -19.46 -24.67 12.34
C GLY A 37 -18.78 -23.88 11.21
N TYR A 38 -17.46 -23.59 11.29
CA TYR A 38 -16.76 -22.83 10.28
C TYR A 38 -16.31 -23.67 9.08
N LEU A 39 -16.15 -23.03 7.94
CA LEU A 39 -15.35 -23.49 6.83
C LEU A 39 -13.90 -23.02 7.04
N PHE A 40 -12.96 -23.94 7.01
CA PHE A 40 -11.52 -23.66 7.03
C PHE A 40 -10.94 -23.76 5.62
N ALA A 41 -10.36 -22.66 5.12
CA ALA A 41 -9.65 -22.62 3.86
C ALA A 41 -8.17 -22.98 4.06
N ALA A 42 -7.82 -24.19 3.72
CA ALA A 42 -6.46 -24.74 3.80
C ALA A 42 -5.67 -24.38 2.54
N LEU A 43 -5.19 -23.13 2.47
CA LEU A 43 -4.52 -22.55 1.32
C LEU A 43 -3.06 -22.99 1.20
N ASN A 44 -2.52 -23.01 -0.03
CA ASN A 44 -1.10 -23.19 -0.24
C ASN A 44 -0.33 -21.94 0.23
N GLY A 45 0.54 -22.06 1.22
CA GLY A 45 1.39 -21.00 1.75
C GLY A 45 2.75 -20.95 1.06
N GLN A 46 3.57 -19.92 1.35
CA GLN A 46 4.93 -19.82 0.81
C GLN A 46 5.85 -20.96 1.28
N ASN A 47 5.76 -21.33 2.53
CA ASN A 47 6.66 -22.31 3.15
C ASN A 47 5.95 -23.65 3.43
N VAL A 48 4.65 -23.62 3.69
CA VAL A 48 3.87 -24.78 4.14
C VAL A 48 2.45 -24.70 3.61
N HIS A 49 1.93 -25.80 3.08
CA HIS A 49 0.53 -25.90 2.69
C HIS A 49 -0.38 -25.92 3.94
N GLY A 50 -1.47 -25.14 3.90
CA GLY A 50 -2.44 -24.99 5.00
C GLY A 50 -3.10 -26.28 5.47
N VAL A 51 -3.16 -27.33 4.64
CA VAL A 51 -3.66 -28.66 5.04
C VAL A 51 -2.88 -29.28 6.20
N LYS A 52 -1.65 -28.85 6.49
CA LYS A 52 -0.90 -29.26 7.70
C LYS A 52 -1.67 -28.93 8.97
N TYR A 53 -2.47 -27.87 8.95
CA TYR A 53 -3.22 -27.36 10.09
C TYR A 53 -4.68 -27.86 10.14
N VAL A 54 -5.08 -28.75 9.23
CA VAL A 54 -6.47 -29.26 9.17
C VAL A 54 -6.88 -29.96 10.45
N ASN A 55 -5.99 -30.75 11.09
CA ASN A 55 -6.30 -31.40 12.34
C ASN A 55 -6.71 -30.38 13.40
N GLN A 56 -5.91 -29.32 13.56
CA GLN A 56 -6.21 -28.22 14.50
C GLN A 56 -7.54 -27.53 14.16
N ALA A 57 -7.82 -27.30 12.88
CA ALA A 57 -9.07 -26.69 12.47
C ALA A 57 -10.29 -27.59 12.76
N VAL A 58 -10.17 -28.91 12.55
CA VAL A 58 -11.22 -29.89 12.86
C VAL A 58 -11.46 -29.96 14.37
N ASP A 59 -10.40 -30.01 15.15
CA ASP A 59 -10.49 -30.04 16.63
C ASP A 59 -11.13 -28.74 17.17
N ALA A 60 -10.92 -27.60 16.49
CA ALA A 60 -11.57 -26.33 16.79
C ALA A 60 -13.04 -26.25 16.31
N GLY A 61 -13.53 -27.26 15.58
CA GLY A 61 -14.93 -27.40 15.17
C GLY A 61 -15.22 -26.98 13.73
N ALA A 62 -14.23 -26.98 12.82
CA ALA A 62 -14.49 -26.84 11.39
C ALA A 62 -15.38 -28.01 10.90
N ILE A 63 -16.37 -27.71 10.07
CA ILE A 63 -17.30 -28.67 9.46
C ILE A 63 -17.12 -28.76 7.93
N ALA A 64 -16.39 -27.84 7.34
CA ALA A 64 -16.04 -27.82 5.93
C ALA A 64 -14.57 -27.45 5.74
N ILE A 65 -13.92 -28.05 4.74
CA ILE A 65 -12.53 -27.77 4.36
C ILE A 65 -12.50 -27.42 2.88
N LEU A 66 -12.01 -26.20 2.56
CA LEU A 66 -11.68 -25.77 1.21
C LEU A 66 -10.19 -25.96 0.98
N THR A 67 -9.79 -26.67 -0.08
CA THR A 67 -8.39 -26.85 -0.45
C THR A 67 -8.24 -27.01 -1.95
N ASP A 68 -7.00 -27.03 -2.45
CA ASP A 68 -6.66 -27.37 -3.83
C ASP A 68 -6.34 -28.86 -3.99
N LYS A 69 -6.05 -29.27 -5.22
CA LYS A 69 -5.72 -30.67 -5.56
C LYS A 69 -4.49 -31.18 -4.82
N GLU A 70 -3.49 -30.33 -4.61
CA GLU A 70 -2.26 -30.71 -3.89
C GLU A 70 -2.57 -30.97 -2.41
N GLY A 71 -3.30 -30.07 -1.78
CA GLY A 71 -3.72 -30.24 -0.40
C GLY A 71 -4.58 -31.50 -0.18
N TYR A 72 -5.48 -31.78 -1.11
CA TYR A 72 -6.27 -33.01 -1.06
C TYR A 72 -5.41 -34.26 -1.24
N LYS A 73 -4.39 -34.22 -2.12
CA LYS A 73 -3.42 -35.32 -2.28
C LYS A 73 -2.64 -35.58 -0.97
N LEU A 74 -2.29 -34.53 -0.23
CA LEU A 74 -1.53 -34.63 1.02
C LEU A 74 -2.35 -35.17 2.20
N LYS A 75 -3.64 -34.86 2.30
CA LYS A 75 -4.49 -35.16 3.46
C LYS A 75 -5.86 -35.76 3.13
N GLY A 76 -6.12 -36.14 1.88
CA GLY A 76 -7.42 -36.62 1.42
C GLY A 76 -7.90 -37.89 2.13
N GLU A 77 -6.99 -38.79 2.53
CA GLU A 77 -7.34 -40.00 3.30
C GLU A 77 -7.89 -39.62 4.69
N TYR A 78 -7.20 -38.73 5.39
CA TYR A 78 -7.65 -38.19 6.68
C TYR A 78 -9.01 -37.50 6.57
N LEU A 79 -9.18 -36.66 5.54
CA LEU A 79 -10.41 -35.90 5.32
C LEU A 79 -11.61 -36.83 5.05
N ARG A 80 -11.44 -37.90 4.27
CA ARG A 80 -12.49 -38.89 3.99
C ARG A 80 -12.93 -39.67 5.23
N GLN A 81 -12.06 -39.80 6.23
CA GLN A 81 -12.38 -40.50 7.48
C GLN A 81 -13.17 -39.65 8.47
N LYS A 82 -13.34 -38.35 8.17
CA LYS A 82 -14.06 -37.40 9.02
C LYS A 82 -15.41 -37.06 8.42
N THR A 83 -16.39 -36.75 9.24
CA THR A 83 -17.70 -36.22 8.83
C THR A 83 -17.53 -34.74 8.51
N LEU A 84 -16.99 -34.41 7.33
CA LEU A 84 -16.63 -33.06 6.90
C LEU A 84 -17.03 -32.89 5.43
N ALA A 85 -17.59 -31.74 5.07
CA ALA A 85 -17.72 -31.35 3.69
C ALA A 85 -16.35 -30.92 3.15
N VAL A 86 -15.85 -31.61 2.13
CA VAL A 86 -14.56 -31.33 1.51
C VAL A 86 -14.76 -30.71 0.15
N ILE A 87 -14.25 -29.51 -0.04
CA ILE A 87 -14.31 -28.74 -1.28
C ILE A 87 -12.91 -28.71 -1.88
N VAL A 88 -12.75 -29.28 -3.09
CA VAL A 88 -11.47 -29.32 -3.82
C VAL A 88 -11.61 -28.53 -5.12
N VAL A 89 -10.74 -27.52 -5.26
CA VAL A 89 -10.78 -26.57 -6.40
C VAL A 89 -9.39 -26.42 -7.03
N GLU A 90 -9.33 -25.81 -8.22
CA GLU A 90 -8.04 -25.50 -8.87
C GLU A 90 -7.29 -24.39 -8.16
N ASP A 91 -7.98 -23.31 -7.81
CA ASP A 91 -7.40 -22.12 -7.14
C ASP A 91 -8.19 -21.84 -5.86
N SER A 92 -7.69 -22.38 -4.74
CA SER A 92 -8.33 -22.25 -3.43
C SER A 92 -8.32 -20.79 -2.91
N ARG A 93 -7.32 -19.97 -3.33
CA ARG A 93 -7.24 -18.55 -2.95
C ARG A 93 -8.32 -17.73 -3.66
N GLN A 94 -8.48 -17.93 -4.98
CA GLN A 94 -9.51 -17.26 -5.75
C GLN A 94 -10.90 -17.65 -5.27
N THR A 95 -11.12 -18.95 -5.04
CA THR A 95 -12.39 -19.46 -4.53
C THR A 95 -12.73 -18.88 -3.17
N LEU A 96 -11.75 -18.78 -2.25
CA LEU A 96 -11.96 -18.14 -0.96
C LEU A 96 -12.33 -16.67 -1.10
N SER A 97 -11.71 -15.94 -2.04
CA SER A 97 -11.99 -14.51 -2.24
C SER A 97 -13.44 -14.30 -2.69
N TYR A 98 -13.93 -15.09 -3.64
CA TYR A 98 -15.33 -15.04 -4.07
C TYR A 98 -16.29 -15.52 -2.97
N ALA A 99 -15.94 -16.59 -2.26
CA ALA A 99 -16.77 -17.07 -1.14
C ALA A 99 -16.89 -16.01 -0.03
N ALA A 100 -15.81 -15.28 0.26
CA ALA A 100 -15.84 -14.16 1.21
C ALA A 100 -16.72 -13.01 0.72
N ALA A 101 -16.65 -12.65 -0.57
CA ALA A 101 -17.54 -11.65 -1.16
C ALA A 101 -19.02 -12.05 -1.03
N LEU A 102 -19.33 -13.30 -1.34
CA LEU A 102 -20.70 -13.85 -1.19
C LEU A 102 -21.12 -13.96 0.28
N TRP A 103 -20.18 -14.24 1.19
CA TRP A 103 -20.46 -14.30 2.62
C TRP A 103 -20.88 -12.95 3.20
N PHE A 104 -20.16 -11.88 2.85
CA PHE A 104 -20.41 -10.54 3.38
C PHE A 104 -21.41 -9.72 2.55
N GLU A 105 -21.63 -10.07 1.28
CA GLU A 105 -22.67 -9.57 0.33
C GLU A 105 -22.58 -8.09 -0.06
N SER A 106 -21.95 -7.24 0.74
CA SER A 106 -21.97 -5.79 0.52
C SER A 106 -20.56 -5.17 0.49
N GLN A 107 -20.41 -4.21 -0.42
CA GLN A 107 -19.26 -3.32 -0.53
C GLN A 107 -19.73 -1.91 -0.91
N PRO A 108 -18.94 -0.85 -0.67
CA PRO A 108 -19.24 0.50 -1.18
C PRO A 108 -19.53 0.49 -2.69
N GLY A 109 -20.54 1.24 -3.11
CA GLY A 109 -20.99 1.23 -4.51
C GLY A 109 -19.93 1.70 -5.52
N THR A 110 -19.01 2.57 -5.08
CA THR A 110 -17.87 3.03 -5.89
C THR A 110 -16.56 2.56 -5.28
N MET A 111 -15.92 1.60 -5.94
CA MET A 111 -14.63 1.06 -5.52
C MET A 111 -13.57 1.30 -6.58
N ILE A 112 -12.38 1.76 -6.17
CA ILE A 112 -11.18 1.81 -7.02
C ILE A 112 -10.02 1.10 -6.34
N ALA A 113 -9.04 0.66 -7.14
CA ALA A 113 -7.78 0.15 -6.61
C ALA A 113 -6.57 0.80 -7.28
N VAL A 114 -5.45 0.88 -6.56
CA VAL A 114 -4.21 1.48 -7.07
C VAL A 114 -3.06 0.51 -6.88
N THR A 115 -2.32 0.22 -7.96
CA THR A 115 -1.09 -0.55 -7.93
C THR A 115 0.11 0.25 -8.45
N GLY A 116 1.29 -0.24 -8.18
CA GLY A 116 2.59 0.32 -8.54
C GLY A 116 3.63 0.04 -7.46
N THR A 117 4.88 0.42 -7.66
CA THR A 117 5.90 0.33 -6.61
C THR A 117 5.69 1.44 -5.61
N ASN A 118 5.68 2.69 -6.05
CA ASN A 118 5.54 3.89 -5.23
C ASN A 118 4.22 4.63 -5.52
N GLY A 119 3.77 5.47 -4.58
CA GLY A 119 2.62 6.37 -4.76
C GLY A 119 1.24 5.78 -4.42
N LYS A 120 1.09 4.47 -4.22
CA LYS A 120 -0.21 3.82 -3.92
C LYS A 120 -0.98 4.50 -2.79
N THR A 121 -0.35 4.65 -1.63
CA THR A 121 -0.94 5.26 -0.43
C THR A 121 -1.35 6.71 -0.68
N SER A 122 -0.48 7.50 -1.31
CA SER A 122 -0.77 8.90 -1.64
C SER A 122 -1.95 9.00 -2.60
N VAL A 123 -1.96 8.21 -3.68
CA VAL A 123 -3.04 8.22 -4.68
C VAL A 123 -4.37 7.76 -4.08
N ALA A 124 -4.39 6.66 -3.30
CA ALA A 124 -5.60 6.19 -2.64
C ALA A 124 -6.15 7.25 -1.65
N SER A 125 -5.27 7.86 -0.85
CA SER A 125 -5.66 8.92 0.09
C SER A 125 -6.13 10.18 -0.62
N PHE A 126 -5.44 10.63 -1.69
CA PHE A 126 -5.85 11.81 -2.45
C PHE A 126 -7.19 11.57 -3.16
N THR A 127 -7.44 10.37 -3.70
CA THR A 127 -8.75 10.03 -4.28
C THR A 127 -9.85 10.10 -3.23
N ARG A 128 -9.62 9.56 -2.01
CA ARG A 128 -10.53 9.69 -0.89
C ARG A 128 -10.81 11.16 -0.55
N GLN A 129 -9.75 11.98 -0.42
CA GLN A 129 -9.90 13.41 -0.09
C GLN A 129 -10.70 14.15 -1.16
N ILE A 130 -10.48 13.87 -2.45
CA ILE A 130 -11.30 14.43 -3.55
C ILE A 130 -12.76 14.04 -3.36
N TRP A 131 -13.08 12.80 -3.06
CA TRP A 131 -14.46 12.35 -2.84
C TRP A 131 -15.10 13.01 -1.62
N GLU A 132 -14.35 13.15 -0.51
CA GLU A 132 -14.83 13.86 0.70
C GLU A 132 -15.14 15.33 0.40
N GLU A 133 -14.28 16.02 -0.34
CA GLU A 133 -14.50 17.40 -0.79
C GLU A 133 -15.71 17.55 -1.74
N LEU A 134 -16.05 16.50 -2.45
CA LEU A 134 -17.26 16.41 -3.28
C LEU A 134 -18.51 16.01 -2.48
N GLY A 135 -18.39 15.79 -1.17
CA GLY A 135 -19.48 15.47 -0.26
C GLY A 135 -19.80 13.98 -0.14
N PHE A 136 -18.97 13.09 -0.65
CA PHE A 136 -19.17 11.64 -0.50
C PHE A 136 -18.60 11.14 0.83
N LYS A 137 -19.26 10.14 1.43
CA LYS A 137 -18.66 9.38 2.54
C LYS A 137 -17.65 8.40 1.96
N ALA A 138 -16.36 8.71 2.13
CA ALA A 138 -15.27 7.98 1.51
C ALA A 138 -14.25 7.46 2.52
N VAL A 139 -13.56 6.37 2.14
CA VAL A 139 -12.42 5.81 2.85
C VAL A 139 -11.32 5.41 1.89
N ASN A 140 -10.08 5.30 2.39
CA ASN A 140 -9.04 4.51 1.74
C ASN A 140 -8.60 3.36 2.65
N ILE A 141 -8.24 2.23 2.03
CA ILE A 141 -7.77 1.01 2.69
C ILE A 141 -6.38 0.68 2.16
N GLY A 142 -5.40 0.62 3.03
CA GLY A 142 -4.02 0.39 2.59
C GLY A 142 -3.03 0.30 3.73
N THR A 143 -1.81 0.72 3.46
CA THR A 143 -0.68 0.64 4.39
C THR A 143 -0.96 1.35 5.72
N ASN A 144 -1.71 2.44 5.70
CA ASN A 144 -2.10 3.19 6.91
C ASN A 144 -3.43 2.67 7.53
N GLY A 145 -3.85 1.46 7.18
CA GLY A 145 -5.15 0.93 7.59
C GLY A 145 -6.31 1.51 6.80
N VAL A 146 -7.49 1.56 7.42
CA VAL A 146 -8.67 2.28 6.90
C VAL A 146 -8.60 3.71 7.39
N GLN A 147 -8.72 4.68 6.48
CA GLN A 147 -8.69 6.11 6.78
C GLN A 147 -9.86 6.83 6.09
N GLY A 148 -10.43 7.83 6.73
CA GLY A 148 -11.54 8.64 6.22
C GLY A 148 -12.64 8.78 7.27
N VAL A 149 -13.90 8.70 6.86
CA VAL A 149 -15.05 8.79 7.80
C VAL A 149 -15.07 7.68 8.85
N VAL A 150 -14.31 6.61 8.62
CA VAL A 150 -14.03 5.53 9.58
C VAL A 150 -12.52 5.33 9.61
N THR A 151 -11.95 5.17 10.81
CA THR A 151 -10.52 4.86 10.99
C THR A 151 -10.40 3.51 11.70
N ARG A 152 -9.58 2.61 11.12
CA ARG A 152 -9.32 1.27 11.68
C ARG A 152 -7.92 0.79 11.31
N PHE A 153 -7.22 0.23 12.28
CA PHE A 153 -5.95 -0.44 12.02
C PHE A 153 -6.15 -1.71 11.21
N VAL A 154 -5.27 -1.93 10.23
CA VAL A 154 -5.16 -3.15 9.43
C VAL A 154 -3.69 -3.48 9.26
N SER A 155 -3.31 -4.72 9.50
CA SER A 155 -1.90 -5.15 9.54
C SER A 155 -1.24 -5.32 8.17
N GLN A 156 -2.02 -5.30 7.10
CA GLN A 156 -1.54 -5.55 5.73
C GLN A 156 -2.03 -4.47 4.78
N THR A 157 -1.18 -4.04 3.85
CA THR A 157 -1.54 -3.06 2.80
C THR A 157 -2.78 -3.49 2.00
N THR A 158 -2.86 -4.77 1.65
CA THR A 158 -4.05 -5.40 1.06
C THR A 158 -4.47 -6.54 1.98
N PRO A 159 -5.54 -6.41 2.76
CA PRO A 159 -5.97 -7.42 3.73
C PRO A 159 -6.32 -8.77 3.11
N ASP A 160 -6.29 -9.84 3.93
CA ASP A 160 -6.87 -11.14 3.58
C ASP A 160 -8.34 -10.98 3.12
N PRO A 161 -8.82 -11.79 2.16
CA PRO A 161 -10.17 -11.60 1.58
C PRO A 161 -11.29 -11.62 2.62
N ILE A 162 -11.22 -12.47 3.64
CA ILE A 162 -12.25 -12.53 4.69
C ILE A 162 -12.29 -11.21 5.47
N ILE A 163 -11.10 -10.71 5.84
CA ILE A 163 -10.96 -9.43 6.56
C ILE A 163 -11.40 -8.28 5.67
N LEU A 164 -10.96 -8.25 4.41
CA LEU A 164 -11.30 -7.17 3.47
C LEU A 164 -12.81 -7.07 3.25
N HIS A 165 -13.47 -8.17 2.87
CA HIS A 165 -14.92 -8.17 2.65
C HIS A 165 -15.71 -7.90 3.93
N GLY A 166 -15.20 -8.33 5.09
CA GLY A 166 -15.75 -7.94 6.39
C GLY A 166 -15.71 -6.44 6.62
N ILE A 167 -14.56 -5.80 6.34
CA ILE A 167 -14.41 -4.34 6.40
C ILE A 167 -15.36 -3.66 5.41
N LEU A 168 -15.40 -4.09 4.16
CA LEU A 168 -16.26 -3.49 3.14
C LEU A 168 -17.75 -3.54 3.53
N SER A 169 -18.21 -4.66 4.09
CA SER A 169 -19.58 -4.81 4.57
C SER A 169 -19.86 -3.90 5.78
N GLU A 170 -18.93 -3.79 6.72
CA GLU A 170 -19.03 -2.87 7.86
C GLU A 170 -19.09 -1.40 7.42
N LEU A 171 -18.26 -1.00 6.46
CA LEU A 171 -18.24 0.34 5.88
C LEU A 171 -19.60 0.72 5.26
N CYS A 172 -20.28 -0.23 4.59
CA CYS A 172 -21.64 0.00 4.09
C CYS A 172 -22.64 0.31 5.21
N GLN A 173 -22.51 -0.34 6.38
CA GLN A 173 -23.36 -0.06 7.54
C GLN A 173 -23.15 1.36 8.09
N PHE A 174 -21.96 1.92 7.94
CA PHE A 174 -21.67 3.34 8.25
C PHE A 174 -22.08 4.30 7.14
N GLY A 175 -22.64 3.78 6.05
CA GLY A 175 -23.10 4.56 4.90
C GLY A 175 -21.96 5.06 4.02
N VAL A 176 -20.77 4.41 4.05
CA VAL A 176 -19.68 4.68 3.13
C VAL A 176 -20.08 4.27 1.72
N THR A 177 -19.93 5.18 0.77
CA THR A 177 -20.30 4.99 -0.63
C THR A 177 -19.10 4.80 -1.56
N HIS A 178 -17.93 5.29 -1.15
CA HIS A 178 -16.71 5.31 -1.96
C HIS A 178 -15.54 4.73 -1.19
N ALA A 179 -14.77 3.83 -1.81
CA ALA A 179 -13.56 3.29 -1.20
C ALA A 179 -12.41 3.12 -2.21
N ALA A 180 -11.22 3.57 -1.81
CA ALA A 180 -9.98 3.42 -2.56
C ALA A 180 -9.10 2.37 -1.88
N VAL A 181 -8.67 1.31 -2.60
CA VAL A 181 -7.89 0.21 -2.03
C VAL A 181 -6.48 0.19 -2.63
N GLU A 182 -5.47 0.03 -1.79
CA GLU A 182 -4.12 -0.26 -2.25
C GLU A 182 -4.01 -1.72 -2.70
N ALA A 183 -3.67 -1.95 -3.97
CA ALA A 183 -3.42 -3.27 -4.54
C ALA A 183 -1.92 -3.58 -4.54
N SER A 184 -1.42 -4.17 -3.46
CA SER A 184 -0.04 -4.64 -3.36
C SER A 184 0.21 -5.85 -4.28
N SER A 185 1.46 -6.09 -4.70
CA SER A 185 1.79 -7.27 -5.50
C SER A 185 1.46 -8.57 -4.75
N HIS A 186 1.79 -8.66 -3.46
CA HIS A 186 1.39 -9.80 -2.63
C HIS A 186 -0.14 -9.99 -2.59
N GLY A 187 -0.91 -8.90 -2.46
CA GLY A 187 -2.36 -8.97 -2.46
C GLY A 187 -2.94 -9.48 -3.79
N LEU A 188 -2.36 -9.04 -4.90
CA LEU A 188 -2.77 -9.47 -6.25
C LEU A 188 -2.36 -10.92 -6.52
N ASP A 189 -1.14 -11.32 -6.15
CA ASP A 189 -0.64 -12.68 -6.30
C ASP A 189 -1.47 -13.66 -5.46
N GLN A 190 -1.76 -13.28 -4.22
CA GLN A 190 -2.57 -14.08 -3.30
C GLN A 190 -4.08 -13.93 -3.48
N ARG A 191 -4.54 -13.37 -4.61
CA ARG A 191 -5.96 -13.30 -4.98
C ARG A 191 -6.86 -12.51 -4.01
N ARG A 192 -6.29 -11.65 -3.15
CA ARG A 192 -7.03 -11.02 -2.05
C ARG A 192 -8.11 -10.03 -2.50
N LEU A 193 -8.04 -9.56 -3.75
CA LEU A 193 -8.97 -8.59 -4.34
C LEU A 193 -9.96 -9.22 -5.34
N ASP A 194 -9.89 -10.52 -5.62
CA ASP A 194 -10.64 -11.14 -6.72
C ASP A 194 -12.17 -11.05 -6.55
N GLY A 195 -12.67 -10.95 -5.33
CA GLY A 195 -14.10 -10.76 -5.06
C GLY A 195 -14.56 -9.28 -5.03
N VAL A 196 -13.64 -8.31 -5.22
CA VAL A 196 -13.98 -6.87 -5.16
C VAL A 196 -14.42 -6.35 -6.51
N GLY A 197 -15.57 -5.70 -6.59
CA GLY A 197 -16.08 -5.06 -7.80
C GLY A 197 -15.48 -3.66 -7.97
N LEU A 198 -14.47 -3.52 -8.85
CA LEU A 198 -13.77 -2.26 -9.09
C LEU A 198 -14.32 -1.52 -10.33
N MET A 199 -14.65 -0.23 -10.18
CA MET A 199 -15.02 0.66 -11.29
C MET A 199 -13.81 1.23 -12.03
N ALA A 200 -12.71 1.48 -11.32
CA ALA A 200 -11.47 1.94 -11.92
C ALA A 200 -10.24 1.37 -11.19
N ALA A 201 -9.14 1.29 -11.92
CA ALA A 201 -7.86 0.83 -11.38
C ALA A 201 -6.72 1.73 -11.86
N GLY A 202 -5.78 2.09 -10.96
CA GLY A 202 -4.65 2.96 -11.25
C GLY A 202 -3.32 2.20 -11.32
N PHE A 203 -2.45 2.57 -12.28
CA PHE A 203 -1.04 2.18 -12.35
C PHE A 203 -0.17 3.40 -12.18
N THR A 204 0.62 3.45 -11.10
CA THR A 204 1.48 4.61 -10.80
C THR A 204 2.86 4.51 -11.44
N ASN A 205 3.60 3.45 -11.17
CA ASN A 205 4.96 3.20 -11.65
C ASN A 205 5.43 1.79 -11.30
N LEU A 206 6.58 1.38 -11.90
CA LEU A 206 7.27 0.16 -11.51
C LEU A 206 8.77 0.41 -11.42
N SER A 207 9.34 0.16 -10.25
CA SER A 207 10.79 0.11 -9.99
C SER A 207 11.13 -1.10 -9.15
N GLN A 208 12.43 -1.34 -8.92
CA GLN A 208 12.88 -2.52 -8.18
C GLN A 208 12.41 -2.50 -6.72
N ASP A 209 11.60 -3.49 -6.36
CA ASP A 209 11.18 -3.79 -5.00
C ASP A 209 10.66 -5.23 -4.92
N HIS A 210 10.61 -5.82 -3.71
CA HIS A 210 10.06 -7.14 -3.45
C HIS A 210 10.66 -8.30 -4.31
N LEU A 211 11.94 -8.23 -4.69
CA LEU A 211 12.64 -9.32 -5.38
C LEU A 211 12.98 -10.49 -4.44
N ASP A 212 12.79 -10.33 -3.14
CA ASP A 212 12.75 -11.41 -2.15
C ASP A 212 11.52 -12.31 -2.31
N TYR A 213 10.45 -11.80 -2.88
CA TYR A 213 9.20 -12.51 -3.15
C TYR A 213 9.02 -12.83 -4.63
N HIS A 214 9.33 -11.88 -5.52
CA HIS A 214 9.23 -12.04 -6.97
C HIS A 214 10.60 -12.35 -7.56
N ILE A 215 10.67 -13.33 -8.47
CA ILE A 215 11.93 -13.82 -9.05
C ILE A 215 12.69 -12.69 -9.78
N ASP A 216 11.95 -11.84 -10.52
CA ASP A 216 12.49 -10.74 -11.30
C ASP A 216 11.46 -9.62 -11.51
N LEU A 217 11.89 -8.56 -12.19
CA LEU A 217 11.06 -7.37 -12.43
C LEU A 217 9.89 -7.65 -13.39
N ASP A 218 10.05 -8.56 -14.36
CA ASP A 218 8.99 -8.95 -15.30
C ASP A 218 7.89 -9.76 -14.60
N THR A 219 8.27 -10.66 -13.70
CA THR A 219 7.33 -11.40 -12.83
C THR A 219 6.59 -10.40 -11.92
N TYR A 220 7.31 -9.47 -11.30
CA TYR A 220 6.73 -8.42 -10.47
C TYR A 220 5.72 -7.56 -11.24
N PHE A 221 6.06 -7.16 -12.48
CA PHE A 221 5.15 -6.47 -13.39
C PHE A 221 3.92 -7.32 -13.71
N SER A 222 4.12 -8.57 -14.11
CA SER A 222 3.04 -9.49 -14.50
C SER A 222 2.02 -9.70 -13.37
N VAL A 223 2.51 -9.82 -12.13
CA VAL A 223 1.65 -9.93 -10.95
C VAL A 223 0.81 -8.65 -10.78
N LYS A 224 1.39 -7.46 -10.93
CA LYS A 224 0.63 -6.20 -10.84
C LYS A 224 -0.42 -6.06 -11.96
N MET A 225 -0.14 -6.59 -13.14
CA MET A 225 -1.08 -6.58 -14.27
C MET A 225 -2.34 -7.40 -13.99
N ASN A 226 -2.32 -8.32 -13.04
CA ASN A 226 -3.52 -9.02 -12.60
C ASN A 226 -4.61 -8.07 -12.09
N LEU A 227 -4.28 -6.87 -11.61
CA LEU A 227 -5.28 -5.85 -11.29
C LEU A 227 -6.14 -5.50 -12.51
N PHE A 228 -5.52 -5.36 -13.68
CA PHE A 228 -6.20 -4.98 -14.92
C PHE A 228 -6.73 -6.20 -15.70
N ILE A 229 -6.01 -7.33 -15.64
CA ILE A 229 -6.37 -8.53 -16.38
C ILE A 229 -7.51 -9.31 -15.73
N ARG A 230 -7.57 -9.34 -14.40
CA ARG A 230 -8.43 -10.24 -13.65
C ARG A 230 -9.44 -9.53 -12.75
N VAL A 231 -8.98 -8.50 -11.99
CA VAL A 231 -9.79 -7.90 -10.93
C VAL A 231 -10.68 -6.77 -11.43
N LEU A 232 -10.18 -5.90 -12.30
CA LEU A 232 -10.95 -4.80 -12.85
C LEU A 232 -12.12 -5.34 -13.68
N MET A 233 -13.35 -4.92 -13.35
CA MET A 233 -14.57 -5.37 -14.02
C MET A 233 -14.60 -5.00 -15.51
N HIS A 234 -15.32 -5.75 -16.31
CA HIS A 234 -15.69 -5.34 -17.66
C HIS A 234 -16.44 -3.99 -17.61
N GLY A 235 -16.06 -3.05 -18.47
CA GLY A 235 -16.59 -1.68 -18.45
C GLY A 235 -15.90 -0.74 -17.46
N GLY A 236 -15.00 -1.26 -16.62
CA GLY A 236 -14.15 -0.43 -15.76
C GLY A 236 -13.10 0.35 -16.54
N THR A 237 -12.46 1.33 -15.90
CA THR A 237 -11.45 2.21 -16.52
C THR A 237 -10.07 2.01 -15.87
N ALA A 238 -9.05 1.81 -16.69
CA ALA A 238 -7.65 1.81 -16.26
C ALA A 238 -7.08 3.22 -16.32
N VAL A 239 -6.60 3.77 -15.22
CA VAL A 239 -5.90 5.06 -15.15
C VAL A 239 -4.40 4.79 -15.14
N ILE A 240 -3.67 5.29 -16.15
CA ILE A 240 -2.30 4.86 -16.43
C ILE A 240 -1.36 6.05 -16.44
N ASN A 241 -0.30 6.00 -15.64
CA ASN A 241 0.79 6.97 -15.70
C ASN A 241 1.69 6.65 -16.90
N MET A 242 1.67 7.54 -17.92
CA MET A 242 2.42 7.40 -19.15
C MET A 242 3.85 7.96 -19.07
N ASP A 243 4.22 8.61 -17.96
CA ASP A 243 5.60 9.05 -17.71
C ASP A 243 6.49 7.90 -17.23
N ASP A 244 5.89 6.80 -16.73
CA ASP A 244 6.59 5.58 -16.39
C ASP A 244 6.88 4.76 -17.64
N VAL A 245 8.07 4.13 -17.69
CA VAL A 245 8.51 3.33 -18.84
C VAL A 245 7.61 2.12 -19.12
N TRP A 246 6.90 1.61 -18.10
CA TRP A 246 5.97 0.50 -18.23
C TRP A 246 4.56 0.94 -18.64
N GLY A 247 4.27 2.24 -18.66
CA GLY A 247 2.95 2.77 -18.97
C GLY A 247 2.40 2.30 -20.32
N GLU A 248 3.24 2.28 -21.36
CA GLU A 248 2.84 1.77 -22.69
C GLU A 248 2.49 0.28 -22.68
N LYS A 249 3.23 -0.52 -21.93
CA LYS A 249 2.94 -1.97 -21.79
C LYS A 249 1.62 -2.19 -21.05
N VAL A 250 1.32 -1.39 -20.02
CA VAL A 250 0.02 -1.41 -19.33
C VAL A 250 -1.10 -1.02 -20.29
N ARG A 251 -0.93 0.05 -21.07
CA ARG A 251 -1.91 0.51 -22.07
C ARG A 251 -2.21 -0.56 -23.11
N SER A 252 -1.20 -1.26 -23.59
CA SER A 252 -1.38 -2.39 -24.53
C SER A 252 -2.22 -3.51 -23.90
N ILE A 253 -1.88 -3.96 -22.69
CA ILE A 253 -2.58 -5.02 -21.98
C ILE A 253 -4.06 -4.65 -21.76
N THR A 254 -4.34 -3.42 -21.34
CA THR A 254 -5.71 -2.95 -21.12
C THR A 254 -6.51 -2.86 -22.42
N LYS A 255 -5.86 -2.42 -23.51
CA LYS A 255 -6.47 -2.38 -24.85
C LYS A 255 -6.81 -3.78 -25.37
N ASP A 256 -5.91 -4.75 -25.23
CA ASP A 256 -6.12 -6.14 -25.67
C ASP A 256 -7.29 -6.80 -24.93
N ARG A 257 -7.60 -6.31 -23.73
CA ARG A 257 -8.74 -6.73 -22.92
C ARG A 257 -10.02 -5.92 -23.14
N GLY A 258 -10.00 -4.92 -24.02
CA GLY A 258 -11.13 -4.03 -24.28
C GLY A 258 -11.47 -3.12 -23.10
N ILE A 259 -10.52 -2.86 -22.19
CA ILE A 259 -10.68 -1.94 -21.05
C ILE A 259 -10.39 -0.51 -21.51
N ARG A 260 -11.27 0.42 -21.15
CA ARG A 260 -11.04 1.85 -21.38
C ARG A 260 -9.81 2.32 -20.61
N SER A 261 -8.86 2.95 -21.31
CA SER A 261 -7.72 3.62 -20.69
C SER A 261 -7.99 5.10 -20.53
N PHE A 262 -7.60 5.65 -19.38
CA PHE A 262 -7.52 7.08 -19.08
C PHE A 262 -6.05 7.38 -18.72
N THR A 263 -5.40 8.20 -19.51
CA THR A 263 -3.95 8.39 -19.42
C THR A 263 -3.59 9.69 -18.71
N ILE A 264 -2.54 9.64 -17.88
CA ILE A 264 -1.98 10.81 -17.22
C ILE A 264 -0.48 10.91 -17.48
N GLY A 265 0.05 12.11 -17.56
CA GLY A 265 1.50 12.34 -17.74
C GLY A 265 1.82 13.59 -18.54
N LYS A 266 3.08 13.70 -19.00
CA LYS A 266 3.59 14.84 -19.77
C LYS A 266 3.43 14.67 -21.27
N LYS A 267 3.23 13.45 -21.75
CA LYS A 267 3.10 13.14 -23.19
C LYS A 267 1.88 13.86 -23.77
N MET A 268 1.96 14.19 -25.07
CA MET A 268 0.93 14.99 -25.76
C MET A 268 -0.43 14.29 -25.86
N ASP A 269 -0.42 12.98 -25.88
CA ASP A 269 -1.60 12.11 -26.02
C ASP A 269 -2.23 11.71 -24.69
N CYS A 270 -1.80 12.27 -23.56
CA CYS A 270 -2.42 12.02 -22.26
C CYS A 270 -3.75 12.79 -22.12
N ASP A 271 -4.76 12.12 -21.56
CA ASP A 271 -6.08 12.70 -21.23
C ASP A 271 -5.94 13.82 -20.18
N LEU A 272 -5.20 13.57 -19.09
CA LEU A 272 -4.76 14.59 -18.13
C LEU A 272 -3.27 14.85 -18.35
N ARG A 273 -2.94 15.90 -19.09
CA ARG A 273 -1.57 16.22 -19.44
C ARG A 273 -0.96 17.25 -18.49
N LEU A 274 0.14 16.88 -17.80
CA LEU A 274 0.96 17.81 -17.04
C LEU A 274 1.77 18.70 -17.98
N LEU A 275 1.47 19.98 -18.01
CA LEU A 275 2.13 20.96 -18.89
C LEU A 275 3.35 21.60 -18.23
N ASN A 276 3.21 21.99 -16.95
CA ASN A 276 4.29 22.62 -16.19
C ASN A 276 4.12 22.38 -14.69
N GLN A 277 5.23 22.41 -13.97
CA GLN A 277 5.32 22.26 -12.54
C GLN A 277 6.35 23.24 -12.00
N LYS A 278 5.92 24.18 -11.18
CA LYS A 278 6.79 25.18 -10.56
C LYS A 278 6.84 24.96 -9.06
N PHE A 279 8.02 24.69 -8.54
CA PHE A 279 8.24 24.48 -7.10
C PHE A 279 8.34 25.81 -6.36
N VAL A 280 7.86 25.83 -5.13
CA VAL A 280 7.92 26.96 -4.21
C VAL A 280 8.16 26.39 -2.80
N THR A 281 8.51 27.25 -1.84
CA THR A 281 9.00 26.86 -0.52
C THR A 281 8.11 25.82 0.20
N ASN A 282 6.79 25.98 0.11
CA ASN A 282 5.81 25.13 0.84
C ASN A 282 4.86 24.39 -0.10
N GLY A 283 5.28 24.08 -1.32
CA GLY A 283 4.44 23.34 -2.26
C GLY A 283 4.83 23.54 -3.72
N GLN A 284 3.85 23.50 -4.61
CA GLN A 284 4.06 23.58 -6.06
C GLN A 284 2.83 24.10 -6.78
N ASP A 285 3.05 24.83 -7.89
CA ASP A 285 2.01 25.21 -8.84
C ASP A 285 2.02 24.21 -10.00
N LEU A 286 0.89 23.56 -10.25
CA LEU A 286 0.68 22.69 -11.41
C LEU A 286 -0.12 23.39 -12.48
N ARG A 287 0.34 23.29 -13.73
CA ARG A 287 -0.44 23.61 -14.92
C ARG A 287 -0.65 22.34 -15.73
N PHE A 288 -1.88 22.00 -16.02
CA PHE A 288 -2.25 20.78 -16.73
C PHE A 288 -3.38 21.04 -17.71
N SER A 289 -3.58 20.14 -18.68
CA SER A 289 -4.69 20.25 -19.63
C SER A 289 -5.58 19.01 -19.57
N TYR A 290 -6.88 19.22 -19.84
CA TYR A 290 -7.90 18.20 -19.98
C TYR A 290 -8.88 18.63 -21.09
N GLU A 291 -9.18 17.76 -22.06
CA GLU A 291 -10.05 18.04 -23.20
C GLU A 291 -9.71 19.39 -23.92
N GLY A 292 -8.42 19.63 -24.12
CA GLY A 292 -7.91 20.84 -24.81
C GLY A 292 -7.95 22.12 -23.99
N LYS A 293 -8.45 22.12 -22.76
CA LYS A 293 -8.47 23.27 -21.85
C LYS A 293 -7.36 23.18 -20.82
N GLU A 294 -6.78 24.32 -20.47
CA GLU A 294 -5.73 24.42 -19.48
C GLU A 294 -6.30 24.82 -18.11
N TYR A 295 -5.71 24.23 -17.07
CA TYR A 295 -6.04 24.46 -15.68
C TYR A 295 -4.77 24.71 -14.88
N GLN A 296 -4.89 25.47 -13.80
CA GLN A 296 -3.80 25.71 -12.86
C GLN A 296 -4.30 25.48 -11.44
N VAL A 297 -3.46 24.87 -10.63
CA VAL A 297 -3.75 24.61 -9.21
C VAL A 297 -2.49 24.76 -8.38
N ARG A 298 -2.63 25.38 -7.21
CA ARG A 298 -1.62 25.39 -6.16
C ARG A 298 -1.81 24.18 -5.24
N LEU A 299 -0.75 23.40 -5.06
CA LEU A 299 -0.70 22.28 -4.11
C LEU A 299 0.26 22.59 -2.96
N GLU A 300 -0.21 22.40 -1.72
CA GLU A 300 0.62 22.45 -0.51
C GLU A 300 1.28 21.07 -0.27
N LEU A 301 1.90 20.52 -1.31
CA LEU A 301 2.55 19.22 -1.33
C LEU A 301 4.00 19.35 -1.78
N ILE A 302 4.90 18.76 -1.03
CA ILE A 302 6.34 18.76 -1.29
C ILE A 302 6.71 17.55 -2.16
N GLY A 303 7.53 17.80 -3.17
CA GLY A 303 8.04 16.78 -4.08
C GLY A 303 7.30 16.71 -5.41
N GLY A 304 8.08 16.69 -6.50
CA GLY A 304 7.55 16.72 -7.87
C GLY A 304 6.65 15.55 -8.22
N PHE A 305 6.90 14.37 -7.65
CA PHE A 305 6.07 13.18 -7.84
C PHE A 305 4.65 13.32 -7.27
N GLN A 306 4.44 14.23 -6.32
CA GLN A 306 3.09 14.48 -5.78
C GLN A 306 2.16 15.09 -6.81
N GLY A 307 2.67 15.88 -7.75
CA GLY A 307 1.88 16.38 -8.87
C GLY A 307 1.30 15.24 -9.72
N SER A 308 2.12 14.23 -10.04
CA SER A 308 1.66 13.04 -10.77
C SER A 308 0.68 12.20 -9.93
N ASN A 309 0.92 12.07 -8.61
CA ASN A 309 -0.01 11.37 -7.70
C ASN A 309 -1.38 12.07 -7.64
N VAL A 310 -1.40 13.41 -7.61
CA VAL A 310 -2.65 14.20 -7.60
C VAL A 310 -3.39 14.05 -8.92
N LEU A 311 -2.70 14.11 -10.07
CA LEU A 311 -3.33 13.88 -11.38
C LEU A 311 -3.85 12.44 -11.52
N MET A 312 -3.13 11.45 -10.98
CA MET A 312 -3.61 10.07 -10.92
C MET A 312 -4.90 9.95 -10.09
N ALA A 313 -4.93 10.57 -8.91
CA ALA A 313 -6.12 10.59 -8.05
C ALA A 313 -7.31 11.31 -8.71
N ALA A 314 -7.05 12.44 -9.39
CA ALA A 314 -8.06 13.14 -10.19
C ALA A 314 -8.60 12.26 -11.33
N GLY A 315 -7.71 11.57 -12.06
CA GLY A 315 -8.08 10.63 -13.11
C GLY A 315 -8.95 9.47 -12.57
N LEU A 316 -8.61 8.91 -11.41
CA LEU A 316 -9.41 7.84 -10.75
C LEU A 316 -10.77 8.35 -10.28
N ALA A 317 -10.85 9.55 -9.72
CA ALA A 317 -12.13 10.17 -9.34
C ALA A 317 -13.02 10.41 -10.57
N ILE A 318 -12.46 10.92 -11.68
CA ILE A 318 -13.19 11.11 -12.94
C ILE A 318 -13.61 9.75 -13.53
N ALA A 319 -12.71 8.78 -13.58
CA ALA A 319 -12.97 7.43 -14.07
C ALA A 319 -14.05 6.70 -13.26
N SER A 320 -14.22 7.04 -11.98
CA SER A 320 -15.28 6.53 -11.10
C SER A 320 -16.60 7.33 -11.17
N GLY A 321 -16.73 8.28 -12.12
CA GLY A 321 -17.98 8.98 -12.41
C GLY A 321 -18.08 10.41 -11.87
N CYS A 322 -17.03 10.97 -11.24
CA CYS A 322 -17.05 12.35 -10.77
C CYS A 322 -16.92 13.35 -11.94
N ASN A 323 -17.59 14.49 -11.82
CA ASN A 323 -17.45 15.59 -12.80
C ASN A 323 -16.04 16.19 -12.73
N ALA A 324 -15.34 16.26 -13.86
CA ALA A 324 -13.95 16.70 -13.94
C ALA A 324 -13.73 18.12 -13.38
N LEU A 325 -14.59 19.10 -13.69
CA LEU A 325 -14.45 20.46 -13.20
C LEU A 325 -14.59 20.55 -11.68
N LYS A 326 -15.51 19.77 -11.10
CA LYS A 326 -15.63 19.70 -9.64
C LYS A 326 -14.40 19.04 -9.01
N VAL A 327 -13.87 17.98 -9.63
CA VAL A 327 -12.62 17.34 -9.19
C VAL A 327 -11.46 18.36 -9.19
N PHE A 328 -11.28 19.11 -10.29
CA PHE A 328 -10.19 20.11 -10.38
C PHE A 328 -10.34 21.22 -9.32
N GLY A 329 -11.57 21.62 -8.99
CA GLY A 329 -11.85 22.58 -7.94
C GLY A 329 -11.49 22.10 -6.51
N CYS A 330 -11.30 20.80 -6.30
CA CYS A 330 -10.92 20.22 -5.00
C CYS A 330 -9.39 20.12 -4.81
N LEU A 331 -8.60 20.11 -5.89
CA LEU A 331 -7.18 19.72 -5.85
C LEU A 331 -6.33 20.61 -4.92
N SER A 332 -6.64 21.90 -4.81
CA SER A 332 -5.91 22.82 -3.91
C SER A 332 -6.09 22.52 -2.43
N ARG A 333 -7.11 21.73 -2.05
CA ARG A 333 -7.41 21.38 -0.66
C ARG A 333 -6.84 20.03 -0.24
N ILE A 334 -6.19 19.31 -1.16
CA ILE A 334 -5.54 18.02 -0.85
C ILE A 334 -4.41 18.25 0.15
N LYS A 335 -4.41 17.44 1.20
CA LYS A 335 -3.39 17.46 2.27
C LYS A 335 -2.43 16.31 2.14
N THR A 336 -1.23 16.51 2.64
CA THR A 336 -0.18 15.47 2.74
C THR A 336 -0.69 14.25 3.52
N VAL A 337 -0.22 13.09 3.12
CA VAL A 337 -0.46 11.83 3.83
C VAL A 337 0.63 11.64 4.87
N SER A 338 0.27 11.23 6.07
CA SER A 338 1.23 10.97 7.14
C SER A 338 2.32 9.98 6.70
N GLY A 339 3.58 10.35 6.97
CA GLY A 339 4.75 9.59 6.56
C GLY A 339 5.04 9.56 5.07
N ARG A 340 4.49 10.49 4.28
CA ARG A 340 4.70 10.59 2.82
C ARG A 340 5.15 12.00 2.44
N MET A 341 6.44 12.27 2.54
CA MET A 341 7.04 13.61 2.39
C MET A 341 6.30 14.63 3.28
N GLU A 342 6.06 14.23 4.50
CA GLU A 342 5.34 15.00 5.51
C GLU A 342 6.27 16.04 6.14
N LEU A 343 5.94 17.33 6.02
CA LEU A 343 6.59 18.37 6.82
C LEU A 343 6.09 18.24 8.27
N VAL A 344 6.95 17.75 9.14
CA VAL A 344 6.58 17.50 10.56
C VAL A 344 6.71 18.78 11.37
N THR A 345 7.86 19.44 11.26
CA THR A 345 8.19 20.64 12.07
C THR A 345 9.34 21.43 11.44
N CYS A 346 9.55 22.64 11.93
CA CYS A 346 10.71 23.47 11.60
C CYS A 346 11.41 23.93 12.90
N ARG A 347 12.74 24.03 12.85
CA ARG A 347 13.54 24.67 13.87
C ARG A 347 13.27 26.19 13.90
N LYS A 348 13.45 26.85 15.05
CA LYS A 348 13.43 28.32 15.14
C LYS A 348 14.43 29.00 14.21
N ASN A 349 15.53 28.32 13.88
CA ASN A 349 16.54 28.81 12.94
C ASN A 349 16.16 28.65 11.46
N GLY A 350 14.99 28.07 11.14
CA GLY A 350 14.48 27.91 9.77
C GLY A 350 14.83 26.54 9.12
N GLY A 351 15.50 25.63 9.82
CA GLY A 351 15.71 24.24 9.33
C GLY A 351 14.41 23.46 9.32
N ALA A 352 14.07 22.81 8.19
CA ALA A 352 12.83 22.06 8.01
C ALA A 352 13.04 20.54 8.12
N ILE A 353 12.11 19.82 8.76
CA ILE A 353 12.19 18.37 9.00
C ILE A 353 11.02 17.66 8.33
N PHE A 354 11.35 16.70 7.47
CA PHE A 354 10.40 15.89 6.73
C PHE A 354 10.52 14.41 7.11
N VAL A 355 9.38 13.71 7.11
CA VAL A 355 9.31 12.26 7.30
C VAL A 355 8.75 11.61 6.04
N ASP A 356 9.38 10.52 5.58
CA ASP A 356 8.97 9.74 4.43
C ASP A 356 9.15 8.24 4.62
N TYR A 357 8.35 7.47 3.93
CA TYR A 357 8.40 6.00 3.93
C TYR A 357 9.45 5.42 2.95
N ALA A 358 10.28 6.22 2.33
CA ALA A 358 11.30 5.80 1.35
C ALA A 358 12.25 4.76 1.96
N HIS A 359 12.14 3.51 1.53
CA HIS A 359 12.88 2.35 2.04
C HIS A 359 13.50 1.48 0.92
N THR A 360 13.55 2.02 -0.30
CA THR A 360 14.24 1.43 -1.47
C THR A 360 15.22 2.43 -2.05
N PRO A 361 16.26 2.00 -2.80
CA PRO A 361 17.22 2.91 -3.42
C PRO A 361 16.57 3.98 -4.28
N ASP A 362 15.63 3.58 -5.14
CA ASP A 362 14.86 4.48 -6.01
C ASP A 362 14.01 5.48 -5.22
N ALA A 363 13.29 5.01 -4.19
CA ALA A 363 12.48 5.90 -3.36
C ALA A 363 13.32 6.92 -2.59
N ILE A 364 14.50 6.53 -2.06
CA ILE A 364 15.45 7.45 -1.40
C ILE A 364 15.95 8.49 -2.40
N GLU A 365 16.35 8.07 -3.60
CA GLU A 365 16.81 8.99 -4.65
C GLU A 365 15.70 9.98 -5.05
N VAL A 366 14.49 9.49 -5.29
CA VAL A 366 13.33 10.31 -5.64
C VAL A 366 12.99 11.30 -4.54
N ALA A 367 12.98 10.86 -3.28
CA ALA A 367 12.68 11.70 -2.12
C ALA A 367 13.74 12.81 -1.93
N LEU A 368 15.02 12.46 -2.03
CA LEU A 368 16.13 13.44 -1.89
C LEU A 368 16.14 14.45 -3.05
N LYS A 369 15.94 14.01 -4.28
CA LYS A 369 15.80 14.92 -5.43
C LYS A 369 14.61 15.87 -5.27
N ALA A 370 13.49 15.35 -4.79
CA ALA A 370 12.29 16.11 -4.57
C ALA A 370 12.49 17.21 -3.51
N ILE A 371 13.08 16.85 -2.38
CA ILE A 371 13.31 17.78 -1.27
C ILE A 371 14.37 18.83 -1.61
N ARG A 372 15.35 18.48 -2.44
CA ARG A 372 16.41 19.41 -2.92
C ARG A 372 15.81 20.63 -3.62
N LEU A 373 14.70 20.48 -4.32
CA LEU A 373 14.01 21.58 -5.01
C LEU A 373 13.38 22.61 -4.06
N HIS A 374 13.27 22.28 -2.77
CA HIS A 374 12.70 23.11 -1.72
C HIS A 374 13.76 23.57 -0.69
N ALA A 375 14.98 22.99 -0.73
CA ALA A 375 16.07 23.34 0.16
C ALA A 375 16.86 24.53 -0.37
N LEU A 376 17.05 25.58 0.45
CA LEU A 376 17.95 26.69 0.16
C LEU A 376 19.39 26.38 0.60
N GLY A 377 19.56 25.51 1.59
CA GLY A 377 20.81 25.05 2.17
C GLY A 377 21.11 23.59 1.87
N ARG A 378 21.65 22.90 2.87
CA ARG A 378 22.02 21.49 2.79
C ARG A 378 20.80 20.58 2.92
N VAL A 379 20.89 19.39 2.31
CA VAL A 379 19.94 18.29 2.53
C VAL A 379 20.62 17.20 3.34
N LEU A 380 20.08 16.91 4.51
CA LEU A 380 20.52 15.85 5.40
C LEU A 380 19.52 14.68 5.31
N ILE A 381 20.01 13.45 5.53
CA ILE A 381 19.13 12.28 5.63
C ILE A 381 19.48 11.41 6.85
N VAL A 382 18.44 10.94 7.56
CA VAL A 382 18.50 9.86 8.55
C VAL A 382 17.71 8.69 7.99
N PHE A 383 18.32 7.50 7.88
CA PHE A 383 17.61 6.31 7.42
C PHE A 383 18.30 5.03 7.88
N GLY A 384 17.54 3.92 7.81
CA GLY A 384 18.03 2.57 8.03
C GLY A 384 17.44 1.61 7.00
N SER A 385 17.76 0.33 7.15
CA SER A 385 17.19 -0.76 6.35
C SER A 385 16.58 -1.83 7.25
N GLY A 386 15.45 -2.38 6.86
CA GLY A 386 14.79 -3.47 7.62
C GLY A 386 15.54 -4.80 7.48
N GLY A 387 15.56 -5.58 8.56
CA GLY A 387 15.95 -6.99 8.58
C GLY A 387 14.84 -7.90 8.03
N ASP A 388 15.18 -9.16 7.72
CA ASP A 388 14.27 -10.15 7.11
C ASP A 388 13.59 -9.63 5.84
N ARG A 389 14.36 -8.91 5.02
CA ARG A 389 13.96 -8.29 3.76
C ARG A 389 15.08 -8.45 2.75
N ASP A 390 14.84 -8.00 1.52
CA ASP A 390 15.83 -7.96 0.45
C ASP A 390 17.13 -7.28 0.90
N LYS A 391 18.21 -8.08 1.08
CA LYS A 391 19.54 -7.61 1.48
C LYS A 391 20.28 -6.91 0.34
N THR A 392 19.94 -7.24 -0.92
CA THR A 392 20.67 -6.74 -2.10
C THR A 392 20.52 -5.24 -2.29
N LYS A 393 19.44 -4.65 -1.79
CA LYS A 393 19.18 -3.22 -1.89
C LYS A 393 19.99 -2.35 -0.92
N ARG A 394 20.55 -2.92 0.17
CA ARG A 394 21.18 -2.17 1.27
C ARG A 394 22.34 -1.28 0.82
N ILE A 395 23.26 -1.83 0.04
CA ILE A 395 24.41 -1.09 -0.51
C ILE A 395 23.91 0.04 -1.43
N SER A 396 22.96 -0.26 -2.30
CA SER A 396 22.38 0.70 -3.24
C SER A 396 21.60 1.81 -2.54
N MET A 397 20.93 1.53 -1.40
CA MET A 397 20.30 2.55 -0.56
C MET A 397 21.34 3.54 0.00
N GLY A 398 22.47 3.02 0.52
CA GLY A 398 23.60 3.83 0.97
C GLY A 398 24.14 4.72 -0.14
N ALA A 399 24.38 4.14 -1.32
CA ALA A 399 24.89 4.86 -2.48
C ALA A 399 23.96 5.97 -2.96
N ALA A 400 22.64 5.72 -3.00
CA ALA A 400 21.64 6.71 -3.32
C ALA A 400 21.64 7.88 -2.31
N ALA A 401 21.68 7.57 -1.01
CA ALA A 401 21.75 8.58 0.04
C ALA A 401 23.02 9.43 -0.08
N GLN A 402 24.19 8.82 -0.23
CA GLN A 402 25.48 9.56 -0.34
C GLN A 402 25.58 10.42 -1.60
N LYS A 403 24.93 10.01 -2.69
CA LYS A 403 24.92 10.74 -3.96
C LYS A 403 24.09 12.02 -3.90
N TRP A 404 22.98 12.02 -3.17
CA TRP A 404 21.96 13.06 -3.26
C TRP A 404 21.80 13.90 -1.97
N ALA A 405 22.32 13.43 -0.83
CA ALA A 405 22.35 14.19 0.42
C ALA A 405 23.74 14.77 0.67
N ASP A 406 23.80 15.95 1.30
CA ASP A 406 25.05 16.57 1.74
C ASP A 406 25.59 15.89 2.99
N LYS A 407 24.70 15.31 3.81
CA LYS A 407 25.10 14.58 5.02
C LYS A 407 24.17 13.39 5.26
N VAL A 408 24.75 12.25 5.61
CA VAL A 408 24.05 10.98 5.76
C VAL A 408 24.26 10.43 7.17
N PHE A 409 23.16 10.07 7.84
CA PHE A 409 23.14 9.35 9.11
C PHE A 409 22.49 7.99 8.88
N ILE A 410 23.24 6.91 9.15
CA ILE A 410 22.76 5.53 9.08
C ILE A 410 22.40 5.08 10.49
N THR A 411 21.20 4.54 10.65
CA THR A 411 20.65 4.11 11.93
C THR A 411 19.86 2.80 11.81
N ASP A 412 19.36 2.27 12.93
CA ASP A 412 18.46 1.12 12.91
C ASP A 412 17.07 1.50 12.42
N ASP A 413 16.49 0.61 11.64
CA ASP A 413 15.08 0.63 11.23
C ASP A 413 14.29 -0.42 12.04
N ASN A 414 13.86 -1.51 11.45
CA ASN A 414 13.28 -2.69 12.07
C ASN A 414 14.25 -3.86 11.85
N PRO A 415 15.23 -4.11 12.73
CA PRO A 415 16.21 -5.19 12.51
C PRO A 415 15.58 -6.59 12.52
N ARG A 416 14.44 -6.78 13.18
CA ARG A 416 13.76 -8.07 13.32
C ARG A 416 14.70 -9.13 13.87
N SER A 417 14.86 -10.28 13.18
CA SER A 417 15.73 -11.37 13.61
C SER A 417 17.21 -11.20 13.22
N GLU A 418 17.54 -10.19 12.39
CA GLU A 418 18.93 -9.95 11.94
C GLU A 418 19.72 -9.08 12.93
N ASP A 419 21.05 -9.25 12.95
CA ASP A 419 21.95 -8.36 13.69
C ASP A 419 21.89 -6.93 13.11
N PRO A 420 21.48 -5.92 13.90
CA PRO A 420 21.41 -4.54 13.44
C PRO A 420 22.75 -3.98 12.95
N TYR A 421 23.87 -4.42 13.54
CA TYR A 421 25.21 -4.01 13.12
C TYR A 421 25.51 -4.47 11.67
N GLU A 422 25.19 -5.72 11.35
CA GLU A 422 25.37 -6.27 10.00
C GLU A 422 24.55 -5.49 8.97
N ILE A 423 23.30 -5.13 9.31
CA ILE A 423 22.43 -4.33 8.43
C ILE A 423 23.08 -2.96 8.16
N ARG A 424 23.49 -2.23 9.21
CA ARG A 424 24.11 -0.91 9.08
C ARG A 424 25.40 -0.98 8.29
N SER A 425 26.25 -1.99 8.57
CA SER A 425 27.51 -2.20 7.87
C SER A 425 27.32 -2.37 6.37
N MET A 426 26.31 -3.14 5.93
CA MET A 426 25.98 -3.30 4.51
C MET A 426 25.54 -1.97 3.87
N VAL A 427 24.72 -1.18 4.56
CA VAL A 427 24.30 0.15 4.07
C VAL A 427 25.51 1.08 3.96
N LYS A 428 26.40 1.02 4.93
CA LYS A 428 27.61 1.87 4.99
C LYS A 428 28.63 1.58 3.89
N LEU A 429 28.66 0.35 3.35
CA LEU A 429 29.46 0.04 2.15
C LEU A 429 29.08 0.95 0.97
N GLY A 430 27.80 1.30 0.82
CA GLY A 430 27.33 2.23 -0.19
C GLY A 430 27.53 3.71 0.17
N ALA A 431 27.68 4.03 1.46
CA ALA A 431 27.84 5.38 1.98
C ALA A 431 29.00 5.47 2.98
N PRO A 432 30.27 5.28 2.55
CA PRO A 432 31.41 5.22 3.45
C PRO A 432 31.65 6.51 4.26
N LYS A 433 31.15 7.66 3.80
CA LYS A 433 31.23 8.95 4.49
C LYS A 433 30.10 9.19 5.51
N ALA A 434 29.14 8.26 5.61
CA ALA A 434 28.01 8.40 6.51
C ALA A 434 28.40 8.29 7.97
N PHE A 435 27.68 9.04 8.82
CA PHE A 435 27.72 8.88 10.27
C PHE A 435 26.86 7.68 10.66
N GLU A 436 27.42 6.76 11.40
CA GLU A 436 26.70 5.61 11.93
C GLU A 436 26.27 5.91 13.37
N VAL A 437 24.97 5.91 13.62
CA VAL A 437 24.37 6.15 14.92
C VAL A 437 23.32 5.07 15.14
N PRO A 438 23.60 4.00 15.92
CA PRO A 438 22.70 2.86 16.06
C PRO A 438 21.31 3.25 16.57
N ASP A 439 21.22 4.00 17.65
CA ASP A 439 19.96 4.48 18.21
C ASP A 439 19.31 5.51 17.27
N ARG A 440 18.07 5.22 16.85
CA ARG A 440 17.35 6.04 15.88
C ARG A 440 16.93 7.39 16.45
N ALA A 441 16.57 7.46 17.74
CA ALA A 441 16.21 8.72 18.39
C ALA A 441 17.43 9.63 18.47
N GLU A 442 18.59 9.07 18.84
CA GLU A 442 19.86 9.78 18.87
C GLU A 442 20.30 10.25 17.48
N ALA A 443 20.13 9.41 16.44
CA ALA A 443 20.43 9.77 15.05
C ALA A 443 19.58 10.98 14.59
N ILE A 444 18.28 10.97 14.90
CA ILE A 444 17.37 12.07 14.60
C ILE A 444 17.79 13.34 15.35
N LEU A 445 18.04 13.26 16.65
CA LEU A 445 18.45 14.40 17.46
C LEU A 445 19.77 15.02 16.95
N ARG A 446 20.78 14.19 16.64
CA ARG A 446 22.07 14.65 16.08
C ARG A 446 21.88 15.35 14.73
N ALA A 447 21.11 14.75 13.84
CA ALA A 447 20.84 15.33 12.52
C ALA A 447 20.11 16.69 12.64
N ILE A 448 19.11 16.79 13.53
CA ILE A 448 18.35 18.03 13.77
C ILE A 448 19.26 19.11 14.41
N SER A 449 20.16 18.75 15.32
CA SER A 449 21.09 19.71 15.96
C SER A 449 22.04 20.39 14.96
N GLU A 450 22.30 19.75 13.82
CA GLU A 450 23.19 20.29 12.80
C GLU A 450 22.52 21.17 11.74
N LEU A 451 21.18 21.26 11.77
CA LEU A 451 20.44 22.08 10.82
C LEU A 451 20.70 23.56 11.02
N ALA A 452 21.07 24.22 9.93
CA ALA A 452 21.15 25.68 9.81
C ALA A 452 19.93 26.25 9.06
N ASN A 453 19.86 27.55 8.92
CA ASN A 453 18.80 28.21 8.16
C ASN A 453 18.81 27.78 6.70
N GLY A 454 17.66 27.36 6.21
CA GLY A 454 17.48 26.86 4.84
C GLY A 454 17.91 25.40 4.62
N ASP A 455 18.47 24.73 5.64
CA ASP A 455 18.75 23.29 5.57
C ASP A 455 17.46 22.48 5.71
N VAL A 456 17.46 21.28 5.16
CA VAL A 456 16.35 20.34 5.21
C VAL A 456 16.85 18.96 5.67
N LEU A 457 16.14 18.35 6.61
CA LEU A 457 16.33 16.97 7.03
C LEU A 457 15.21 16.09 6.49
N LEU A 458 15.59 14.98 5.85
CA LEU A 458 14.69 13.88 5.53
C LEU A 458 14.93 12.72 6.51
N ILE A 459 13.90 12.32 7.28
CA ILE A 459 13.90 11.09 8.07
C ILE A 459 13.15 10.05 7.24
N ALA A 460 13.84 8.98 6.82
CA ALA A 460 13.31 8.03 5.84
C ALA A 460 13.30 6.58 6.39
N GLY A 461 12.45 5.75 5.81
CA GLY A 461 12.29 4.32 6.08
C GLY A 461 10.97 3.97 6.73
N LYS A 462 10.67 4.52 7.90
CA LYS A 462 9.50 4.16 8.72
C LYS A 462 8.22 4.92 8.35
N GLY A 463 8.34 6.17 7.93
CA GLY A 463 7.18 6.99 7.58
C GLY A 463 6.16 7.09 8.71
N HIS A 464 4.98 6.49 8.53
CA HIS A 464 3.87 6.48 9.49
C HIS A 464 3.95 5.37 10.56
N GLU A 465 4.97 4.52 10.53
CA GLU A 465 5.11 3.43 11.50
C GLU A 465 5.23 3.97 12.93
N THR A 466 4.56 3.30 13.88
CA THR A 466 4.53 3.68 15.30
C THR A 466 5.26 2.70 16.19
N GLY A 467 6.09 1.82 15.61
CA GLY A 467 6.87 0.85 16.34
C GLY A 467 8.20 0.53 15.68
N GLN A 468 9.14 0.01 16.46
CA GLN A 468 10.40 -0.58 16.01
C GLN A 468 10.43 -2.05 16.40
N ILE A 469 10.66 -2.95 15.44
CA ILE A 469 10.64 -4.40 15.63
C ILE A 469 12.07 -4.89 15.85
N ILE A 470 12.33 -5.45 17.04
CA ILE A 470 13.64 -6.00 17.44
C ILE A 470 13.39 -7.42 17.95
N GLY A 471 13.84 -8.45 17.23
CA GLY A 471 13.43 -9.83 17.51
C GLY A 471 11.93 -9.99 17.37
N ASP A 472 11.29 -10.51 18.41
CA ASP A 472 9.84 -10.67 18.53
C ASP A 472 9.13 -9.48 19.20
N ASP A 473 9.90 -8.50 19.70
CA ASP A 473 9.37 -7.35 20.41
C ASP A 473 9.06 -6.19 19.46
N VAL A 474 7.98 -5.46 19.75
CA VAL A 474 7.58 -4.23 19.08
C VAL A 474 7.67 -3.08 20.07
N LEU A 475 8.73 -2.30 20.00
CA LEU A 475 8.93 -1.12 20.85
C LEU A 475 8.21 0.09 20.26
N PRO A 476 7.48 0.89 21.05
CA PRO A 476 6.87 2.13 20.58
C PRO A 476 7.93 3.09 20.02
N PHE A 477 7.76 3.53 18.79
CA PHE A 477 8.65 4.51 18.14
C PHE A 477 7.95 5.17 16.95
N ASN A 478 8.00 6.50 16.89
CA ASN A 478 7.43 7.27 15.79
C ASN A 478 8.41 8.39 15.37
N ASP A 479 8.80 8.41 14.09
CA ASP A 479 9.75 9.39 13.56
C ASP A 479 9.28 10.84 13.71
N SER A 480 7.99 11.11 13.50
CA SER A 480 7.42 12.46 13.57
C SER A 480 7.35 12.98 15.01
N GLU A 481 6.99 12.11 15.96
CA GLU A 481 6.99 12.46 17.39
C GLU A 481 8.42 12.72 17.87
N GLN A 482 9.37 11.83 17.54
CA GLN A 482 10.75 11.98 17.93
C GLN A 482 11.39 13.26 17.34
N ALA A 483 11.08 13.58 16.09
CA ALA A 483 11.55 14.82 15.46
C ALA A 483 10.97 16.06 16.18
N SER A 484 9.68 16.04 16.51
CA SER A 484 9.01 17.15 17.23
C SER A 484 9.59 17.36 18.61
N ILE A 485 9.82 16.28 19.38
CA ILE A 485 10.45 16.33 20.70
C ILE A 485 11.89 16.87 20.56
N SER A 486 12.67 16.37 19.62
CA SER A 486 14.06 16.83 19.41
C SER A 486 14.13 18.33 19.09
N VAL A 487 13.21 18.85 18.26
CA VAL A 487 13.13 20.28 17.97
C VAL A 487 12.74 21.07 19.23
N ALA A 488 11.76 20.60 20.01
CA ALA A 488 11.32 21.27 21.21
C ALA A 488 12.45 21.40 22.25
N VAL A 489 13.24 20.33 22.45
CA VAL A 489 14.43 20.34 23.32
C VAL A 489 15.50 21.33 22.82
N LEU A 490 15.88 21.21 21.54
CA LEU A 490 16.96 22.01 20.96
C LEU A 490 16.61 23.50 20.82
N ASP A 491 15.34 23.84 20.72
CA ASP A 491 14.84 25.22 20.61
C ASP A 491 14.40 25.80 21.98
N GLY A 492 14.61 25.04 23.08
CA GLY A 492 14.32 25.49 24.46
C GLY A 492 12.83 25.74 24.69
N ILE A 493 11.97 24.85 24.16
CA ILE A 493 10.52 24.88 24.37
C ILE A 493 10.14 23.99 25.57
N ILE A 494 10.88 22.89 25.76
CA ILE A 494 10.83 21.94 26.89
C ILE A 494 12.21 21.65 27.40
#